data_693966ac19a3bbc7b743dfe32f383afd
#
_entry.id   693966ac19a3bbc7b743dfe32f383afd
#
_cell.length_a   1.000
_cell.length_b   1.000
_cell.length_c   1.000
_cell.angle_alpha   90.00
_cell.angle_beta   90.00
_cell.angle_gamma   90.00
#
_symmetry.space_group_name_H-M   'P 1'
#
loop_
_entity.id
_entity.type
_entity.pdbx_description
1 polymer ?
#
loop_
_entity_poly.entity_id
_entity_poly.type
_entity_poly.pdbx_seq_one_letter_code
_entity_poly.pdbx_strand_id
1 'polypeptide(L)'
;PLWYLYMLAGLYLIMPVISAWLERASRSELKTLLGVWGVTLLLPYAKMFAPMLGYTGNFGNMGLYGVCDWNEFGTFYYVSGFAGYLVLAYYLVKFPPAWDWRRTLAVCIPMFIAGYLITAFGYVALQNHFPGNYAYLEIVWYFAGINVFMMTYPVFVIVRKLDFKPRAWLSRLAGATFGIYLCHFILVQAGYDLVARIPALPTLLRILLIACLAFAASYLVVAAMQRF
;
A
#
# COMPACT_ATOMS: atom_id res chain seq x y z
N PRO A 1 5.97 14.28 -1.69
CA PRO A 1 7.07 13.85 -0.83
C PRO A 1 7.47 12.42 -1.15
N LEU A 2 8.76 12.16 -1.23
CA LEU A 2 9.34 10.86 -1.60
C LEU A 2 9.41 9.90 -0.39
N TRP A 3 8.35 9.84 0.43
CA TRP A 3 8.27 9.01 1.64
C TRP A 3 8.56 7.52 1.37
N TYR A 4 8.18 7.05 0.19
CA TYR A 4 8.42 5.67 -0.23
C TYR A 4 9.92 5.32 -0.27
N LEU A 5 10.78 6.28 -0.62
CA LEU A 5 12.24 6.06 -0.64
C LEU A 5 12.78 5.77 0.77
N TYR A 6 12.33 6.51 1.77
CA TYR A 6 12.75 6.29 3.16
C TYR A 6 12.28 4.93 3.65
N MET A 7 11.04 4.57 3.35
CA MET A 7 10.49 3.25 3.66
C MET A 7 11.28 2.14 2.96
N LEU A 8 11.55 2.29 1.66
CA LEU A 8 12.29 1.32 0.87
C LEU A 8 13.73 1.17 1.37
N ALA A 9 14.43 2.27 1.67
CA ALA A 9 15.76 2.24 2.25
C ALA A 9 15.76 1.51 3.61
N GLY A 10 14.78 1.79 4.47
CA GLY A 10 14.60 1.08 5.73
C GLY A 10 14.40 -0.42 5.55
N LEU A 11 13.59 -0.84 4.58
CA LEU A 11 13.40 -2.25 4.24
C LEU A 11 14.70 -2.90 3.75
N TYR A 12 15.47 -2.23 2.90
CA TYR A 12 16.76 -2.75 2.43
C TYR A 12 17.77 -2.90 3.56
N LEU A 13 17.80 -1.98 4.50
CA LEU A 13 18.71 -2.06 5.67
C LEU A 13 18.35 -3.25 6.58
N ILE A 14 17.08 -3.55 6.78
CA ILE A 14 16.64 -4.67 7.62
C ILE A 14 16.62 -6.01 6.87
N MET A 15 16.64 -5.99 5.55
CA MET A 15 16.54 -7.19 4.69
C MET A 15 17.56 -8.28 5.05
N PRO A 16 18.86 -8.00 5.29
CA PRO A 16 19.82 -9.04 5.64
C PRO A 16 19.44 -9.81 6.91
N VAL A 17 18.87 -9.10 7.89
CA VAL A 17 18.44 -9.72 9.15
C VAL A 17 17.17 -10.54 8.94
N ILE A 18 16.19 -9.98 8.25
CA ILE A 18 14.91 -10.67 7.98
C ILE A 18 15.15 -11.89 7.08
N SER A 19 15.96 -11.78 6.03
CA SER A 19 16.21 -12.91 5.12
C SER A 19 16.89 -14.09 5.81
N ALA A 20 17.87 -13.83 6.67
CA ALA A 20 18.53 -14.87 7.44
C ALA A 20 17.58 -15.65 8.37
N TRP A 21 16.60 -14.95 8.94
CA TRP A 21 15.55 -15.58 9.72
C TRP A 21 14.53 -16.31 8.82
N LEU A 22 14.09 -15.71 7.72
CA LEU A 22 13.11 -16.29 6.80
C LEU A 22 13.57 -17.64 6.22
N GLU A 23 14.86 -17.77 5.92
CA GLU A 23 15.43 -19.01 5.40
C GLU A 23 15.26 -20.17 6.37
N ARG A 24 15.40 -19.93 7.67
CA ARG A 24 15.34 -20.93 8.75
C ARG A 24 13.93 -21.09 9.33
N ALA A 25 13.07 -20.09 9.16
CA ALA A 25 11.74 -20.06 9.76
C ALA A 25 10.87 -21.21 9.25
N SER A 26 10.24 -21.90 10.17
CA SER A 26 9.21 -22.89 9.90
C SER A 26 7.92 -22.21 9.39
N ARG A 27 7.07 -23.01 8.74
CA ARG A 27 5.76 -22.53 8.28
C ARG A 27 4.90 -22.00 9.42
N SER A 28 5.03 -22.58 10.61
CA SER A 28 4.28 -22.16 11.80
C SER A 28 4.73 -20.79 12.28
N GLU A 29 6.05 -20.57 12.40
CA GLU A 29 6.60 -19.28 12.82
C GLU A 29 6.23 -18.15 11.86
N LEU A 30 6.30 -18.41 10.55
CA LEU A 30 5.86 -17.43 9.54
C LEU A 30 4.37 -17.08 9.69
N LYS A 31 3.52 -18.08 9.93
CA LYS A 31 2.08 -17.84 10.17
C LYS A 31 1.84 -17.07 11.45
N THR A 32 2.57 -17.36 12.52
CA THR A 32 2.45 -16.65 13.80
C THR A 32 2.84 -15.18 13.61
N LEU A 33 3.97 -14.90 12.98
CA LEU A 33 4.38 -13.52 12.70
C LEU A 33 3.36 -12.79 11.82
N LEU A 34 2.89 -13.42 10.75
CA LEU A 34 1.87 -12.85 9.88
C LEU A 34 0.53 -12.65 10.61
N GLY A 35 0.19 -13.51 11.57
CA GLY A 35 -0.99 -13.34 12.43
C GLY A 35 -0.87 -12.12 13.33
N VAL A 36 0.27 -11.97 14.02
CA VAL A 36 0.56 -10.79 14.85
C VAL A 36 0.55 -9.52 14.01
N TRP A 37 1.24 -9.53 12.88
CA TRP A 37 1.21 -8.41 11.93
C TRP A 37 -0.21 -8.11 11.44
N GLY A 38 -1.01 -9.15 11.12
CA GLY A 38 -2.41 -9.01 10.71
C GLY A 38 -3.27 -8.27 11.73
N VAL A 39 -3.04 -8.51 13.03
CA VAL A 39 -3.69 -7.76 14.11
C VAL A 39 -3.29 -6.29 14.07
N THR A 40 -2.03 -5.97 13.79
CA THR A 40 -1.58 -4.57 13.69
C THR A 40 -2.24 -3.80 12.54
N LEU A 41 -2.72 -4.50 11.50
CA LEU A 41 -3.47 -3.86 10.39
C LEU A 41 -4.83 -3.29 10.82
N LEU A 42 -5.33 -3.71 11.99
CA LEU A 42 -6.58 -3.19 12.58
C LEU A 42 -6.35 -1.95 13.45
N LEU A 43 -5.11 -1.65 13.82
CA LEU A 43 -4.79 -0.52 14.70
C LEU A 43 -5.29 0.85 14.18
N PRO A 44 -5.28 1.17 12.87
CA PRO A 44 -5.87 2.42 12.40
C PRO A 44 -7.32 2.62 12.85
N TYR A 45 -8.09 1.53 12.93
CA TYR A 45 -9.49 1.58 13.37
C TYR A 45 -9.66 1.77 14.88
N ALA A 46 -8.64 1.47 15.68
CA ALA A 46 -8.65 1.74 17.12
C ALA A 46 -8.84 3.24 17.43
N LYS A 47 -8.44 4.14 16.53
CA LYS A 47 -8.71 5.59 16.65
C LYS A 47 -10.21 5.89 16.80
N MET A 48 -11.08 5.12 16.17
CA MET A 48 -12.53 5.35 16.25
C MET A 48 -13.07 5.02 17.63
N PHE A 49 -12.47 4.06 18.32
CA PHE A 49 -12.93 3.54 19.62
C PHE A 49 -12.12 4.10 20.80
N ALA A 50 -10.97 4.68 20.55
CA ALA A 50 -10.08 5.17 21.58
C ALA A 50 -10.74 6.18 22.55
N PRO A 51 -11.57 7.16 22.11
CA PRO A 51 -12.29 8.04 23.03
C PRO A 51 -13.27 7.31 23.93
N MET A 52 -13.91 6.21 23.44
CA MET A 52 -14.82 5.38 24.23
C MET A 52 -14.09 4.58 25.31
N LEU A 53 -12.79 4.34 25.11
CA LEU A 53 -11.90 3.68 26.07
C LEU A 53 -11.21 4.66 27.02
N GLY A 54 -11.64 5.93 27.01
CA GLY A 54 -11.06 6.99 27.85
C GLY A 54 -9.72 7.54 27.35
N TYR A 55 -9.32 7.18 26.13
CA TYR A 55 -8.10 7.69 25.52
C TYR A 55 -8.31 9.10 24.95
N THR A 56 -7.62 10.06 25.53
CA THR A 56 -7.65 11.49 25.12
C THR A 56 -6.35 11.97 24.51
N GLY A 57 -5.43 11.05 24.22
CA GLY A 57 -4.11 11.36 23.69
C GLY A 57 -4.13 12.05 22.33
N ASN A 58 -3.01 12.64 22.00
CA ASN A 58 -2.85 13.36 20.74
C ASN A 58 -2.79 12.39 19.56
N PHE A 59 -3.89 12.26 18.83
CA PHE A 59 -3.92 11.56 17.55
C PHE A 59 -3.23 12.34 16.42
N GLY A 60 -2.58 13.45 16.74
CA GLY A 60 -1.97 14.35 15.79
C GLY A 60 -1.03 13.67 14.81
N ASN A 61 -0.08 14.40 14.33
CA ASN A 61 0.77 14.10 13.18
C ASN A 61 1.60 12.80 13.24
N MET A 62 1.62 12.09 14.36
CA MET A 62 2.45 10.89 14.57
C MET A 62 1.78 9.60 14.08
N GLY A 63 0.52 9.65 13.68
CA GLY A 63 -0.22 8.43 13.34
C GLY A 63 -0.43 7.50 14.53
N LEU A 64 -1.07 6.36 14.27
CA LEU A 64 -1.42 5.40 15.31
C LEU A 64 -0.22 4.59 15.83
N TYR A 65 0.84 4.52 15.07
CA TYR A 65 2.04 3.76 15.40
C TYR A 65 3.12 4.62 16.06
N GLY A 66 2.91 5.93 16.14
CA GLY A 66 3.81 6.84 16.85
C GLY A 66 3.66 6.77 18.36
N VAL A 67 4.51 7.51 19.07
CA VAL A 67 4.46 7.63 20.52
C VAL A 67 3.17 8.31 20.96
N CYS A 68 2.44 7.71 21.87
CA CYS A 68 1.19 8.19 22.45
C CYS A 68 1.00 7.55 23.82
N ASP A 69 0.00 8.00 24.61
CA ASP A 69 -0.19 7.56 26.00
C ASP A 69 -0.31 6.04 26.17
N TRP A 70 -0.92 5.34 25.21
CA TRP A 70 -1.05 3.89 25.24
C TRP A 70 0.05 3.14 24.47
N ASN A 71 0.92 3.86 23.78
CA ASN A 71 2.06 3.34 23.03
C ASN A 71 3.28 4.26 23.22
N GLU A 72 3.64 4.50 24.48
CA GLU A 72 4.68 5.46 24.89
C GLU A 72 6.02 5.21 24.21
N PHE A 73 6.37 3.95 23.99
CA PHE A 73 7.64 3.55 23.36
C PHE A 73 7.53 3.28 21.86
N GLY A 74 6.39 3.57 21.24
CA GLY A 74 6.18 3.29 19.81
C GLY A 74 6.31 1.82 19.44
N THR A 75 6.01 0.92 20.37
CA THR A 75 6.26 -0.53 20.25
C THR A 75 5.61 -1.14 19.00
N PHE A 76 4.41 -0.70 18.66
CA PHE A 76 3.71 -1.19 17.47
C PHE A 76 4.39 -0.81 16.15
N TYR A 77 5.22 0.23 16.16
CA TYR A 77 5.98 0.65 14.99
C TYR A 77 6.96 -0.44 14.50
N TYR A 78 7.51 -1.23 15.42
CA TYR A 78 8.48 -2.29 15.11
C TYR A 78 7.83 -3.53 14.50
N VAL A 79 6.57 -3.79 14.82
CA VAL A 79 5.84 -4.99 14.36
C VAL A 79 4.94 -4.70 13.16
N SER A 80 4.45 -3.46 13.06
CA SER A 80 3.53 -3.00 12.03
C SER A 80 4.25 -2.57 10.74
N GLY A 81 3.47 -2.29 9.71
CA GLY A 81 3.95 -1.64 8.51
C GLY A 81 4.41 -2.60 7.42
N PHE A 82 5.33 -2.11 6.58
CA PHE A 82 5.68 -2.76 5.31
C PHE A 82 6.52 -4.01 5.45
N ALA A 83 7.23 -4.20 6.57
CA ALA A 83 8.00 -5.42 6.83
C ALA A 83 7.11 -6.68 6.79
N GLY A 84 5.87 -6.57 7.26
CA GLY A 84 4.91 -7.67 7.18
C GLY A 84 4.53 -8.06 5.75
N TYR A 85 4.44 -7.09 4.84
CA TYR A 85 4.21 -7.38 3.41
C TYR A 85 5.39 -8.13 2.78
N LEU A 86 6.62 -7.86 3.20
CA LEU A 86 7.80 -8.58 2.74
C LEU A 86 7.75 -10.05 3.19
N VAL A 87 7.43 -10.29 4.46
CA VAL A 87 7.25 -11.65 5.00
C VAL A 87 6.07 -12.36 4.33
N LEU A 88 4.96 -11.65 4.08
CA LEU A 88 3.81 -12.17 3.36
C LEU A 88 4.17 -12.59 1.94
N ALA A 89 4.91 -11.77 1.21
CA ALA A 89 5.35 -12.08 -0.14
C ALA A 89 6.24 -13.35 -0.14
N TYR A 90 7.20 -13.43 0.77
CA TYR A 90 8.03 -14.63 0.95
C TYR A 90 7.18 -15.87 1.27
N TYR A 91 6.24 -15.74 2.21
CA TYR A 91 5.35 -16.84 2.59
C TYR A 91 4.52 -17.33 1.40
N LEU A 92 3.91 -16.43 0.64
CA LEU A 92 3.09 -16.79 -0.52
C LEU A 92 3.90 -17.35 -1.68
N VAL A 93 5.18 -16.98 -1.80
CA VAL A 93 6.09 -17.59 -2.76
C VAL A 93 6.46 -19.01 -2.34
N LYS A 94 6.79 -19.23 -1.08
CA LYS A 94 7.22 -20.53 -0.55
C LYS A 94 6.06 -21.51 -0.33
N PHE A 95 4.91 -21.00 0.07
CA PHE A 95 3.69 -21.76 0.40
C PHE A 95 2.45 -21.20 -0.32
N PRO A 96 2.39 -21.28 -1.65
CA PRO A 96 1.27 -20.74 -2.40
C PRO A 96 -0.04 -21.46 -2.02
N PRO A 97 -1.18 -20.75 -2.00
CA PRO A 97 -2.47 -21.40 -1.84
C PRO A 97 -2.72 -22.44 -2.95
N ALA A 98 -3.00 -23.68 -2.55
CA ALA A 98 -3.32 -24.76 -3.47
C ALA A 98 -4.79 -24.66 -3.96
N TRP A 99 -5.22 -23.49 -4.37
CA TRP A 99 -6.58 -23.24 -4.87
C TRP A 99 -6.62 -23.39 -6.39
N ASP A 100 -7.72 -23.89 -6.91
CA ASP A 100 -8.03 -23.79 -8.34
C ASP A 100 -8.39 -22.35 -8.73
N TRP A 101 -8.56 -22.07 -10.01
CA TRP A 101 -8.90 -20.72 -10.48
C TRP A 101 -10.27 -20.26 -9.97
N ARG A 102 -11.26 -21.14 -9.90
CA ARG A 102 -12.61 -20.79 -9.42
C ARG A 102 -12.55 -20.31 -7.98
N ARG A 103 -11.89 -21.07 -7.10
CA ARG A 103 -11.72 -20.70 -5.69
C ARG A 103 -10.87 -19.45 -5.52
N THR A 104 -9.81 -19.31 -6.31
CA THR A 104 -8.97 -18.12 -6.29
C THR A 104 -9.79 -16.86 -6.57
N LEU A 105 -10.57 -16.85 -7.65
CA LEU A 105 -11.41 -15.71 -8.02
C LEU A 105 -12.55 -15.50 -7.02
N ALA A 106 -13.20 -16.59 -6.56
CA ALA A 106 -14.28 -16.50 -5.57
C ALA A 106 -13.85 -15.91 -4.22
N VAL A 107 -12.59 -16.06 -3.84
CA VAL A 107 -12.05 -15.45 -2.60
C VAL A 107 -11.45 -14.07 -2.89
N CYS A 108 -10.63 -13.96 -3.91
CA CYS A 108 -9.84 -12.76 -4.17
C CYS A 108 -10.68 -11.57 -4.66
N ILE A 109 -11.68 -11.81 -5.52
CA ILE A 109 -12.51 -10.70 -6.05
C ILE A 109 -13.36 -10.07 -4.95
N PRO A 110 -14.17 -10.82 -4.16
CA PRO A 110 -14.93 -10.22 -3.08
C PRO A 110 -14.04 -9.55 -2.02
N MET A 111 -12.89 -10.13 -1.71
CA MET A 111 -11.94 -9.55 -0.77
C MET A 111 -11.40 -8.20 -1.27
N PHE A 112 -11.03 -8.11 -2.55
CA PHE A 112 -10.58 -6.85 -3.16
C PHE A 112 -11.69 -5.81 -3.16
N ILE A 113 -12.90 -6.20 -3.57
CA ILE A 113 -14.06 -5.29 -3.60
C ILE A 113 -14.38 -4.80 -2.19
N ALA A 114 -14.38 -5.67 -1.19
CA ALA A 114 -14.62 -5.28 0.20
C ALA A 114 -13.58 -4.28 0.69
N GLY A 115 -12.28 -4.51 0.44
CA GLY A 115 -11.22 -3.57 0.77
C GLY A 115 -11.39 -2.21 0.10
N TYR A 116 -11.75 -2.23 -1.19
CA TYR A 116 -12.04 -1.01 -1.96
C TYR A 116 -13.26 -0.24 -1.39
N LEU A 117 -14.35 -0.94 -1.09
CA LEU A 117 -15.55 -0.33 -0.54
C LEU A 117 -15.30 0.26 0.85
N ILE A 118 -14.55 -0.44 1.71
CA ILE A 118 -14.14 0.08 3.02
C ILE A 118 -13.36 1.38 2.85
N THR A 119 -12.42 1.43 1.89
CA THR A 119 -11.65 2.64 1.63
C THR A 119 -12.54 3.76 1.10
N ALA A 120 -13.33 3.51 0.06
CA ALA A 120 -14.14 4.53 -0.61
C ALA A 120 -15.25 5.08 0.30
N PHE A 121 -16.06 4.20 0.88
CA PHE A 121 -17.16 4.63 1.78
C PHE A 121 -16.62 5.14 3.12
N GLY A 122 -15.56 4.52 3.65
CA GLY A 122 -14.92 4.98 4.87
C GLY A 122 -14.36 6.40 4.71
N TYR A 123 -13.75 6.72 3.57
CA TYR A 123 -13.29 8.07 3.29
C TYR A 123 -14.44 9.09 3.34
N VAL A 124 -15.54 8.81 2.66
CA VAL A 124 -16.73 9.68 2.66
C VAL A 124 -17.36 9.79 4.04
N ALA A 125 -17.50 8.67 4.74
CA ALA A 125 -18.08 8.64 6.08
C ALA A 125 -17.25 9.42 7.09
N LEU A 126 -15.92 9.25 7.09
CA LEU A 126 -15.01 9.96 7.98
C LEU A 126 -14.96 11.47 7.65
N GLN A 127 -14.98 11.83 6.38
CA GLN A 127 -15.02 13.22 5.99
C GLN A 127 -16.32 13.92 6.43
N ASN A 128 -17.46 13.20 6.38
CA ASN A 128 -18.74 13.75 6.83
C ASN A 128 -18.85 13.82 8.36
N HIS A 129 -18.23 12.87 9.07
CA HIS A 129 -18.30 12.80 10.54
C HIS A 129 -17.26 13.68 11.23
N PHE A 130 -16.07 13.81 10.63
CA PHE A 130 -14.94 14.60 11.12
C PHE A 130 -14.44 15.56 10.05
N PRO A 131 -15.24 16.55 9.62
CA PRO A 131 -14.89 17.44 8.52
C PRO A 131 -13.61 18.22 8.81
N GLY A 132 -12.68 18.19 7.84
CA GLY A 132 -11.40 18.89 7.96
C GLY A 132 -10.35 18.24 8.89
N ASN A 133 -10.66 17.12 9.52
CA ASN A 133 -9.72 16.41 10.37
C ASN A 133 -8.98 15.29 9.61
N TYR A 134 -7.85 15.63 9.02
CA TYR A 134 -7.06 14.68 8.23
C TYR A 134 -6.52 13.49 9.03
N ALA A 135 -6.34 13.63 10.35
CA ALA A 135 -5.86 12.54 11.19
C ALA A 135 -6.82 11.34 11.21
N TYR A 136 -8.13 11.59 11.11
CA TYR A 136 -9.12 10.50 11.00
C TYR A 136 -9.18 9.90 9.60
N LEU A 137 -8.83 10.62 8.54
CA LEU A 137 -8.77 10.05 7.19
C LEU A 137 -7.69 8.98 7.07
N GLU A 138 -6.63 9.04 7.89
CA GLU A 138 -5.60 8.00 7.94
C GLU A 138 -6.16 6.64 8.30
N ILE A 139 -7.31 6.54 9.00
CA ILE A 139 -7.93 5.25 9.36
C ILE A 139 -8.13 4.37 8.12
N VAL A 140 -8.63 4.95 7.03
CA VAL A 140 -8.91 4.22 5.79
C VAL A 140 -7.85 4.44 4.71
N TRP A 141 -7.01 5.44 4.87
CA TRP A 141 -5.94 5.76 3.92
C TRP A 141 -4.58 5.20 4.35
N TYR A 142 -4.46 4.63 5.52
CA TYR A 142 -3.18 4.14 6.00
C TYR A 142 -2.69 2.93 5.19
N PHE A 143 -1.46 2.98 4.70
CA PHE A 143 -0.87 2.01 3.77
C PHE A 143 -0.79 0.58 4.32
N ALA A 144 -0.69 0.43 5.63
CA ALA A 144 -0.69 -0.86 6.31
C ALA A 144 -2.03 -1.12 7.04
N GLY A 145 -3.14 -0.55 6.57
CA GLY A 145 -4.47 -0.86 7.06
C GLY A 145 -5.02 -2.16 6.50
N ILE A 146 -5.98 -2.75 7.20
CA ILE A 146 -6.62 -4.02 6.79
C ILE A 146 -7.30 -3.91 5.42
N ASN A 147 -7.90 -2.77 5.10
CA ASN A 147 -8.52 -2.50 3.80
C ASN A 147 -7.50 -2.55 2.66
N VAL A 148 -6.29 -1.99 2.87
CA VAL A 148 -5.20 -2.04 1.89
C VAL A 148 -4.67 -3.46 1.76
N PHE A 149 -4.52 -4.21 2.86
CA PHE A 149 -4.20 -5.63 2.81
C PHE A 149 -5.22 -6.42 2.00
N MET A 150 -6.52 -6.18 2.21
CA MET A 150 -7.60 -6.84 1.48
C MET A 150 -7.57 -6.56 -0.04
N MET A 151 -6.97 -5.45 -0.47
CA MET A 151 -6.73 -5.17 -1.90
C MET A 151 -5.40 -5.77 -2.39
N THR A 152 -4.36 -5.71 -1.59
CA THR A 152 -3.00 -6.13 -1.99
C THR A 152 -2.85 -7.65 -2.08
N TYR A 153 -3.36 -8.38 -1.08
CA TYR A 153 -3.27 -9.84 -1.04
C TYR A 153 -3.90 -10.52 -2.27
N PRO A 154 -5.16 -10.20 -2.68
CA PRO A 154 -5.77 -10.76 -3.87
C PRO A 154 -4.97 -10.50 -5.15
N VAL A 155 -4.49 -9.28 -5.34
CA VAL A 155 -3.69 -8.92 -6.51
C VAL A 155 -2.42 -9.77 -6.56
N PHE A 156 -1.72 -9.92 -5.44
CA PHE A 156 -0.51 -10.73 -5.37
C PHE A 156 -0.79 -12.21 -5.70
N VAL A 157 -1.85 -12.79 -5.12
CA VAL A 157 -2.23 -14.19 -5.35
C VAL A 157 -2.62 -14.43 -6.81
N ILE A 158 -3.42 -13.53 -7.40
CA ILE A 158 -3.85 -13.64 -8.79
C ILE A 158 -2.66 -13.51 -9.74
N VAL A 159 -1.86 -12.44 -9.58
CA VAL A 159 -0.69 -12.18 -10.45
C VAL A 159 0.32 -13.32 -10.38
N ARG A 160 0.59 -13.85 -9.17
CA ARG A 160 1.48 -14.98 -9.01
C ARG A 160 0.96 -16.26 -9.71
N LYS A 161 -0.35 -16.44 -9.76
CA LYS A 161 -0.98 -17.60 -10.40
C LYS A 161 -1.03 -17.47 -11.93
N LEU A 162 -0.93 -16.26 -12.46
CA LEU A 162 -0.82 -16.01 -13.88
C LEU A 162 0.59 -16.39 -14.35
N ASP A 163 0.65 -17.38 -15.25
CA ASP A 163 1.91 -17.80 -15.88
C ASP A 163 2.23 -16.85 -17.04
N PHE A 164 2.77 -15.70 -16.70
CA PHE A 164 3.19 -14.74 -17.70
C PHE A 164 4.54 -15.14 -18.31
N LYS A 165 4.54 -15.43 -19.59
CA LYS A 165 5.80 -15.55 -20.33
C LYS A 165 6.52 -14.18 -20.29
N PRO A 166 7.84 -14.16 -20.01
CA PRO A 166 8.58 -12.92 -19.97
C PRO A 166 8.51 -12.22 -21.33
N ARG A 167 8.08 -10.95 -21.31
CA ARG A 167 8.02 -10.10 -22.52
C ARG A 167 9.03 -8.97 -22.36
N ALA A 168 9.84 -8.72 -23.37
CA ALA A 168 10.90 -7.72 -23.33
C ALA A 168 10.40 -6.30 -23.00
N TRP A 169 9.20 -5.94 -23.45
CA TRP A 169 8.59 -4.64 -23.11
C TRP A 169 8.22 -4.54 -21.63
N LEU A 170 7.70 -5.64 -21.03
CA LEU A 170 7.31 -5.68 -19.62
C LEU A 170 8.55 -5.60 -18.71
N SER A 171 9.63 -6.29 -19.09
CA SER A 171 10.91 -6.21 -18.36
C SER A 171 11.50 -4.81 -18.43
N ARG A 172 11.42 -4.15 -19.59
CA ARG A 172 11.85 -2.74 -19.74
C ARG A 172 11.01 -1.80 -18.89
N LEU A 173 9.69 -1.98 -18.89
CA LEU A 173 8.78 -1.19 -18.06
C LEU A 173 9.07 -1.39 -16.56
N ALA A 174 9.24 -2.65 -16.14
CA ALA A 174 9.59 -2.98 -14.76
C ALA A 174 10.93 -2.33 -14.34
N GLY A 175 11.94 -2.35 -15.21
CA GLY A 175 13.21 -1.67 -14.95
C GLY A 175 13.10 -0.14 -14.88
N ALA A 176 12.08 0.45 -15.49
CA ALA A 176 11.85 1.89 -15.48
C ALA A 176 11.01 2.36 -14.26
N THR A 177 10.35 1.45 -13.53
CA THR A 177 9.35 1.82 -12.49
C THR A 177 9.92 2.70 -11.39
N PHE A 178 11.15 2.48 -10.96
CA PHE A 178 11.79 3.30 -9.94
C PHE A 178 12.04 4.73 -10.45
N GLY A 179 12.56 4.89 -11.67
CA GLY A 179 12.73 6.19 -12.30
C GLY A 179 11.39 6.92 -12.52
N ILE A 180 10.36 6.19 -12.96
CA ILE A 180 8.99 6.72 -13.09
C ILE A 180 8.51 7.27 -11.75
N TYR A 181 8.72 6.51 -10.66
CA TYR A 181 8.36 6.95 -9.32
C TYR A 181 9.09 8.25 -8.94
N LEU A 182 10.35 8.42 -9.29
CA LEU A 182 11.10 9.66 -8.98
C LEU A 182 10.59 10.88 -9.76
N CYS A 183 10.21 10.69 -11.02
CA CYS A 183 9.82 11.78 -11.90
C CYS A 183 8.33 12.14 -11.84
N HIS A 184 7.46 11.18 -11.46
CA HIS A 184 6.01 11.33 -11.61
C HIS A 184 5.44 12.55 -10.89
N PHE A 185 5.99 12.95 -9.76
CA PHE A 185 5.45 14.04 -8.94
C PHE A 185 5.42 15.37 -9.71
N ILE A 186 6.49 15.69 -10.43
CA ILE A 186 6.58 16.90 -11.24
C ILE A 186 5.66 16.77 -12.45
N LEU A 187 5.61 15.58 -13.06
CA LEU A 187 4.85 15.34 -14.28
C LEU A 187 3.35 15.21 -14.03
N VAL A 188 2.92 14.81 -12.83
CA VAL A 188 1.51 14.87 -12.40
C VAL A 188 1.03 16.31 -12.36
N GLN A 189 1.83 17.24 -11.81
CA GLN A 189 1.47 18.66 -11.78
C GLN A 189 1.37 19.23 -13.20
N ALA A 190 2.35 18.94 -14.05
CA ALA A 190 2.32 19.37 -15.45
C ALA A 190 1.09 18.79 -16.20
N GLY A 191 0.78 17.52 -15.98
CA GLY A 191 -0.42 16.88 -16.52
C GLY A 191 -1.71 17.51 -16.04
N TYR A 192 -1.78 17.87 -14.75
CA TYR A 192 -2.91 18.60 -14.17
C TYR A 192 -3.11 19.96 -14.85
N ASP A 193 -2.07 20.75 -14.97
CA ASP A 193 -2.12 22.09 -15.59
C ASP A 193 -2.54 22.03 -17.06
N LEU A 194 -2.14 20.98 -17.76
CA LEU A 194 -2.54 20.75 -19.15
C LEU A 194 -4.03 20.38 -19.26
N VAL A 195 -4.50 19.43 -18.45
CA VAL A 195 -5.87 18.92 -18.48
C VAL A 195 -6.86 19.94 -17.89
N ALA A 196 -6.42 20.79 -16.96
CA ALA A 196 -7.23 21.85 -16.38
C ALA A 196 -7.70 22.89 -17.44
N ARG A 197 -6.99 22.99 -18.57
CA ARG A 197 -7.36 23.86 -19.71
C ARG A 197 -8.58 23.35 -20.49
N ILE A 198 -9.07 22.14 -20.22
CA ILE A 198 -10.22 21.55 -20.87
C ILE A 198 -11.42 21.61 -19.91
N PRO A 199 -12.29 22.62 -20.01
CA PRO A 199 -13.31 22.90 -18.98
C PRO A 199 -14.42 21.86 -18.86
N ALA A 200 -14.73 21.13 -19.92
CA ALA A 200 -15.92 20.26 -20.01
C ALA A 200 -15.65 18.76 -19.65
N LEU A 201 -14.49 18.41 -19.10
CA LEU A 201 -14.19 17.01 -18.78
C LEU A 201 -14.80 16.57 -17.44
N PRO A 202 -15.53 15.44 -17.40
CA PRO A 202 -15.94 14.79 -16.16
C PRO A 202 -14.74 14.48 -15.26
N THR A 203 -14.92 14.62 -13.94
CA THR A 203 -13.83 14.44 -12.96
C THR A 203 -13.09 13.13 -13.11
N LEU A 204 -13.81 12.01 -13.32
CA LEU A 204 -13.20 10.70 -13.50
C LEU A 204 -12.28 10.66 -14.74
N LEU A 205 -12.76 11.19 -15.87
CA LEU A 205 -11.98 11.22 -17.11
C LEU A 205 -10.76 12.14 -16.97
N ARG A 206 -10.91 13.25 -16.26
CA ARG A 206 -9.79 14.16 -15.93
C ARG A 206 -8.70 13.44 -15.14
N ILE A 207 -9.07 12.70 -14.08
CA ILE A 207 -8.12 11.93 -13.27
C ILE A 207 -7.41 10.89 -14.12
N LEU A 208 -8.12 10.13 -14.94
CA LEU A 208 -7.55 9.11 -15.82
C LEU A 208 -6.57 9.71 -16.83
N LEU A 209 -6.92 10.83 -17.46
CA LEU A 209 -6.04 11.52 -18.40
C LEU A 209 -4.76 12.03 -17.74
N ILE A 210 -4.88 12.65 -16.56
CA ILE A 210 -3.70 13.12 -15.80
C ILE A 210 -2.80 11.92 -15.45
N ALA A 211 -3.37 10.82 -14.97
CA ALA A 211 -2.60 9.63 -14.62
C ALA A 211 -1.88 9.03 -15.84
N CYS A 212 -2.58 8.89 -16.97
CA CYS A 212 -1.99 8.37 -18.21
C CYS A 212 -0.89 9.27 -18.74
N LEU A 213 -1.10 10.59 -18.78
CA LEU A 213 -0.12 11.56 -19.23
C LEU A 213 1.12 11.58 -18.33
N ALA A 214 0.93 11.62 -17.02
CA ALA A 214 2.01 11.60 -16.05
C ALA A 214 2.84 10.32 -16.16
N PHE A 215 2.18 9.17 -16.29
CA PHE A 215 2.86 7.88 -16.44
C PHE A 215 3.65 7.81 -17.76
N ALA A 216 3.03 8.16 -18.88
CA ALA A 216 3.67 8.13 -20.20
C ALA A 216 4.86 9.10 -20.26
N ALA A 217 4.70 10.34 -19.78
CA ALA A 217 5.78 11.32 -19.73
C ALA A 217 6.93 10.86 -18.82
N SER A 218 6.62 10.32 -17.64
CA SER A 218 7.64 9.76 -16.74
C SER A 218 8.41 8.62 -17.39
N TYR A 219 7.72 7.71 -18.07
CA TYR A 219 8.37 6.62 -18.79
C TYR A 219 9.28 7.13 -19.89
N LEU A 220 8.86 8.13 -20.69
CA LEU A 220 9.67 8.72 -21.75
C LEU A 220 10.93 9.40 -21.19
N VAL A 221 10.81 10.14 -20.09
CA VAL A 221 11.96 10.75 -19.42
C VAL A 221 12.96 9.69 -18.98
N VAL A 222 12.48 8.64 -18.29
CA VAL A 222 13.35 7.56 -17.82
C VAL A 222 13.98 6.81 -19.00
N ALA A 223 13.21 6.51 -20.05
CA ALA A 223 13.72 5.84 -21.24
C ALA A 223 14.76 6.68 -21.98
N ALA A 224 14.62 8.00 -21.96
CA ALA A 224 15.65 8.90 -22.50
C ALA A 224 16.91 8.87 -21.64
N MET A 225 16.78 8.95 -20.31
CA MET A 225 17.92 8.89 -19.37
C MET A 225 18.69 7.56 -19.43
N GLN A 226 18.03 6.46 -19.74
CA GLN A 226 18.67 5.14 -19.88
C GLN A 226 19.48 4.97 -21.16
N ARG A 227 19.39 5.91 -22.10
CA ARG A 227 20.16 5.89 -23.36
C ARG A 227 21.53 6.59 -23.26
N PHE A 228 21.71 7.36 -22.21
CA PHE A 228 22.97 8.08 -21.90
C PHE A 228 23.65 7.45 -20.70
#